data_0adc2fc341a4bb50691c3a816dfa56a3
#
_entry.id   0adc2fc341a4bb50691c3a816dfa56a3
#
_cell.length_a   1.000
_cell.length_b   1.000
_cell.length_c   1.000
_cell.angle_alpha   90.00
_cell.angle_beta   90.00
_cell.angle_gamma   90.00
#
_symmetry.space_group_name_H-M   'P 1'
#
loop_
_entity.id
_entity.type
_entity.pdbx_description
1 polymer ?
#
loop_
_entity_poly.entity_id
_entity_poly.type
_entity_poly.pdbx_seq_one_letter_code
_entity_poly.pdbx_strand_id
1 'polypeptide(L)'
;MLIRVVLILLLGLPLGQAAGRTGAAVTGHPLATKAAMNAFQRGGNAVDATVAAALALGVVDGFNSGIGGGCFMLIRKPDGSFAAIDGRETAPAAGSRDMYLRDGKAKPELSQTGALAIGVPGALAAYDLAIRQHGNIDLAEHLGQAATIAEQGFALDDAYLSRLGQVVKKLRKFPGSTRIFLNAEGNAWPSGHRLKQPDLAKSYRNIARHSVDWFYRGPFALKTEQWMSANDGLITREDFASYKAKRREPVRTTYRGHEIVGFPPPSSGGVH
;
A
#
# COMPACT_ATOMS: atom_id res chain seq x y z
N MET A 1 -9.69 -48.24 60.01
CA MET A 1 -8.80 -47.22 59.41
C MET A 1 -8.99 -47.28 57.92
N LEU A 2 -9.88 -46.44 57.36
CA LEU A 2 -10.25 -46.40 55.96
C LEU A 2 -9.40 -45.34 55.23
N ILE A 3 -8.57 -45.80 54.30
CA ILE A 3 -7.78 -44.89 53.40
C ILE A 3 -8.72 -44.52 52.26
N ARG A 4 -9.06 -43.23 52.17
CA ARG A 4 -9.76 -42.65 51.00
C ARG A 4 -8.70 -42.29 49.95
N VAL A 5 -8.75 -43.00 48.83
CA VAL A 5 -8.01 -42.66 47.62
C VAL A 5 -8.81 -41.59 46.86
N VAL A 6 -8.25 -40.36 46.75
CA VAL A 6 -8.82 -39.32 45.94
C VAL A 6 -8.21 -39.46 44.55
N LEU A 7 -9.01 -39.86 43.58
CA LEU A 7 -8.66 -39.92 42.17
C LEU A 7 -8.84 -38.52 41.55
N ILE A 8 -7.73 -37.82 41.28
CA ILE A 8 -7.77 -36.54 40.53
C ILE A 8 -7.84 -36.91 39.06
N LEU A 9 -9.01 -36.76 38.45
CA LEU A 9 -9.19 -36.75 36.99
C LEU A 9 -8.65 -35.43 36.45
N LEU A 10 -7.43 -35.44 35.90
CA LEU A 10 -6.92 -34.38 35.01
C LEU A 10 -7.67 -34.49 33.67
N LEU A 11 -8.74 -33.71 33.51
CA LEU A 11 -9.33 -33.42 32.23
C LEU A 11 -8.32 -32.65 31.39
N GLY A 12 -7.55 -33.35 30.58
CA GLY A 12 -6.73 -32.79 29.53
C GLY A 12 -7.66 -32.13 28.52
N LEU A 13 -7.86 -30.80 28.64
CA LEU A 13 -8.40 -30.00 27.57
C LEU A 13 -7.44 -30.11 26.40
N PRO A 14 -7.86 -30.54 25.21
CA PRO A 14 -7.03 -30.43 24.05
C PRO A 14 -6.77 -28.93 23.83
N LEU A 15 -5.52 -28.51 24.04
CA LEU A 15 -5.03 -27.26 23.48
C LEU A 15 -5.17 -27.41 21.95
N GLY A 16 -6.33 -27.01 21.44
CA GLY A 16 -6.53 -26.89 20.02
C GLY A 16 -5.47 -25.92 19.49
N GLN A 17 -4.43 -26.48 18.92
CA GLN A 17 -3.57 -25.69 18.02
C GLN A 17 -4.54 -25.13 16.99
N ALA A 18 -4.76 -23.82 17.03
CA ALA A 18 -5.42 -23.12 15.95
C ALA A 18 -4.59 -23.44 14.70
N ALA A 19 -5.10 -24.38 13.89
CA ALA A 19 -4.48 -24.72 12.62
C ALA A 19 -4.38 -23.40 11.85
N GLY A 20 -3.19 -22.83 11.75
CA GLY A 20 -2.94 -21.59 11.04
C GLY A 20 -3.52 -21.74 9.65
N ARG A 21 -4.36 -20.80 9.22
CA ARG A 21 -4.95 -20.83 7.88
C ARG A 21 -3.81 -20.88 6.88
N THR A 22 -3.77 -21.94 6.08
CA THR A 22 -2.79 -22.08 5.00
C THR A 22 -3.29 -21.32 3.79
N GLY A 23 -2.41 -20.52 3.20
CA GLY A 23 -2.67 -19.76 1.99
C GLY A 23 -1.42 -19.69 1.13
N ALA A 24 -1.54 -19.20 -0.09
CA ALA A 24 -0.43 -18.91 -0.97
C ALA A 24 -0.39 -17.42 -1.30
N ALA A 25 0.80 -16.85 -1.37
CA ALA A 25 1.02 -15.47 -1.75
C ALA A 25 2.18 -15.35 -2.74
N VAL A 26 2.00 -14.53 -3.78
CA VAL A 26 3.03 -14.18 -4.75
C VAL A 26 3.12 -12.65 -4.81
N THR A 27 4.31 -12.11 -4.62
CA THR A 27 4.56 -10.66 -4.62
C THR A 27 5.87 -10.33 -5.31
N GLY A 28 6.09 -9.05 -5.62
CA GLY A 28 7.33 -8.58 -6.24
C GLY A 28 8.55 -8.56 -5.33
N HIS A 29 8.41 -8.87 -4.01
CA HIS A 29 9.55 -8.83 -3.08
C HIS A 29 9.37 -9.85 -1.93
N PRO A 30 10.45 -10.59 -1.53
CA PRO A 30 10.37 -11.63 -0.49
C PRO A 30 9.82 -11.15 0.86
N LEU A 31 10.14 -9.92 1.28
CA LEU A 31 9.62 -9.35 2.53
C LEU A 31 8.10 -9.12 2.46
N ALA A 32 7.55 -8.79 1.30
CA ALA A 32 6.12 -8.65 1.11
C ALA A 32 5.41 -10.01 1.12
N THR A 33 5.99 -11.04 0.48
CA THR A 33 5.49 -12.42 0.58
C THR A 33 5.50 -12.88 2.03
N LYS A 34 6.58 -12.60 2.78
CA LYS A 34 6.67 -12.92 4.21
C LYS A 34 5.58 -12.20 5.02
N ALA A 35 5.30 -10.92 4.74
CA ALA A 35 4.23 -10.17 5.40
C ALA A 35 2.85 -10.81 5.15
N ALA A 36 2.57 -11.25 3.91
CA ALA A 36 1.35 -11.98 3.57
C ALA A 36 1.23 -13.30 4.33
N MET A 37 2.29 -14.09 4.36
CA MET A 37 2.30 -15.38 5.07
C MET A 37 2.15 -15.20 6.58
N ASN A 38 2.74 -14.18 7.17
CA ASN A 38 2.54 -13.82 8.58
C ASN A 38 1.09 -13.44 8.88
N ALA A 39 0.39 -12.77 7.96
CA ALA A 39 -1.02 -12.47 8.13
C ALA A 39 -1.87 -13.76 8.17
N PHE A 40 -1.61 -14.74 7.29
CA PHE A 40 -2.25 -16.06 7.36
C PHE A 40 -1.98 -16.78 8.69
N GLN A 41 -0.73 -16.80 9.15
CA GLN A 41 -0.35 -17.44 10.42
C GLN A 41 -1.07 -16.83 11.63
N ARG A 42 -1.42 -15.55 11.58
CA ARG A 42 -2.16 -14.83 12.63
C ARG A 42 -3.68 -14.95 12.51
N GLY A 43 -4.17 -15.82 11.63
CA GLY A 43 -5.61 -16.04 11.43
C GLY A 43 -6.27 -15.12 10.42
N GLY A 44 -5.49 -14.30 9.71
CA GLY A 44 -5.94 -13.48 8.60
C GLY A 44 -6.38 -14.33 7.40
N ASN A 45 -7.16 -13.73 6.53
CA ASN A 45 -7.57 -14.30 5.26
C ASN A 45 -6.76 -13.73 4.07
N ALA A 46 -7.17 -14.02 2.84
CA ALA A 46 -6.48 -13.55 1.65
C ALA A 46 -6.46 -12.01 1.51
N VAL A 47 -7.47 -11.31 2.04
CA VAL A 47 -7.53 -9.85 2.04
C VAL A 47 -6.50 -9.28 3.01
N ASP A 48 -6.42 -9.83 4.23
CA ASP A 48 -5.39 -9.46 5.22
C ASP A 48 -3.98 -9.67 4.65
N ALA A 49 -3.75 -10.84 4.05
CA ALA A 49 -2.47 -11.17 3.42
C ALA A 49 -2.10 -10.20 2.29
N THR A 50 -3.09 -9.83 1.47
CA THR A 50 -2.89 -8.87 0.36
C THR A 50 -2.55 -7.48 0.88
N VAL A 51 -3.28 -6.98 1.88
CA VAL A 51 -3.03 -5.65 2.45
C VAL A 51 -1.69 -5.60 3.19
N ALA A 52 -1.36 -6.65 3.95
CA ALA A 52 -0.04 -6.76 4.60
C ALA A 52 1.10 -6.73 3.57
N ALA A 53 0.96 -7.47 2.46
CA ALA A 53 1.92 -7.47 1.37
C ALA A 53 2.01 -6.10 0.69
N ALA A 54 0.88 -5.46 0.39
CA ALA A 54 0.85 -4.17 -0.28
C ALA A 54 1.51 -3.05 0.55
N LEU A 55 1.27 -3.02 1.86
CA LEU A 55 1.93 -2.10 2.78
C LEU A 55 3.44 -2.37 2.88
N ALA A 56 3.86 -3.64 2.89
CA ALA A 56 5.27 -4.00 2.85
C ALA A 56 5.93 -3.61 1.52
N LEU A 57 5.25 -3.81 0.36
CA LEU A 57 5.71 -3.36 -0.95
C LEU A 57 5.89 -1.84 -0.99
N GLY A 58 5.02 -1.08 -0.34
CA GLY A 58 5.19 0.37 -0.20
C GLY A 58 6.49 0.79 0.49
N VAL A 59 7.13 -0.13 1.23
CA VAL A 59 8.47 0.07 1.82
C VAL A 59 9.57 -0.41 0.89
N VAL A 60 9.46 -1.65 0.36
CA VAL A 60 10.57 -2.36 -0.30
C VAL A 60 10.55 -2.25 -1.83
N ASP A 61 9.46 -1.78 -2.40
CA ASP A 61 9.24 -1.61 -3.85
C ASP A 61 8.62 -0.22 -4.13
N GLY A 62 9.18 0.81 -3.49
CA GLY A 62 8.63 2.19 -3.49
C GLY A 62 8.60 2.89 -4.85
N PHE A 63 9.14 2.26 -5.90
CA PHE A 63 9.04 2.75 -7.28
C PHE A 63 7.78 2.22 -8.00
N ASN A 64 7.10 1.19 -7.48
CA ASN A 64 5.85 0.65 -8.01
C ASN A 64 4.69 0.72 -7.01
N SER A 65 4.98 0.82 -5.71
CA SER A 65 4.00 0.64 -4.63
C SER A 65 4.09 1.74 -3.58
N GLY A 66 3.01 1.93 -2.82
CA GLY A 66 3.01 2.84 -1.67
C GLY A 66 1.65 3.49 -1.42
N ILE A 67 1.48 4.03 -0.22
CA ILE A 67 0.24 4.71 0.19
C ILE A 67 0.05 6.09 -0.47
N GLY A 68 1.07 6.61 -1.16
CA GLY A 68 1.00 7.83 -1.95
C GLY A 68 0.47 7.64 -3.37
N GLY A 69 0.13 6.41 -3.76
CA GLY A 69 -0.42 6.04 -5.06
C GLY A 69 -1.82 5.46 -4.97
N GLY A 70 -2.17 4.61 -5.94
CA GLY A 70 -3.45 3.92 -6.00
C GLY A 70 -3.33 2.42 -6.16
N CYS A 71 -4.47 1.75 -6.14
CA CYS A 71 -4.54 0.31 -6.39
C CYS A 71 -5.90 -0.10 -6.94
N PHE A 72 -5.94 -1.32 -7.49
CA PHE A 72 -7.16 -2.05 -7.77
C PHE A 72 -7.13 -3.38 -7.03
N MET A 73 -8.24 -3.75 -6.41
CA MET A 73 -8.38 -5.03 -5.72
C MET A 73 -9.55 -5.79 -6.30
N LEU A 74 -9.30 -7.01 -6.77
CA LEU A 74 -10.34 -7.97 -7.17
C LEU A 74 -10.33 -9.12 -6.17
N ILE A 75 -11.44 -9.31 -5.47
CA ILE A 75 -11.58 -10.26 -4.38
C ILE A 75 -12.61 -11.30 -4.78
N ARG A 76 -12.20 -12.59 -4.86
CA ARG A 76 -13.13 -13.71 -4.96
C ARG A 76 -13.49 -14.18 -3.57
N LYS A 77 -14.79 -14.17 -3.25
CA LYS A 77 -15.30 -14.61 -1.94
C LYS A 77 -15.51 -16.12 -1.90
N PRO A 78 -15.65 -16.72 -0.70
CA PRO A 78 -15.88 -18.15 -0.55
C PRO A 78 -17.16 -18.66 -1.23
N ASP A 79 -18.20 -17.82 -1.33
CA ASP A 79 -19.45 -18.11 -2.03
C ASP A 79 -19.34 -18.05 -3.56
N GLY A 80 -18.15 -17.78 -4.09
CA GLY A 80 -17.88 -17.64 -5.52
C GLY A 80 -18.18 -16.25 -6.08
N SER A 81 -18.82 -15.36 -5.34
CA SER A 81 -19.04 -13.98 -5.76
C SER A 81 -17.75 -13.15 -5.73
N PHE A 82 -17.79 -12.00 -6.38
CA PHE A 82 -16.62 -11.12 -6.48
C PHE A 82 -16.93 -9.74 -5.93
N ALA A 83 -15.89 -9.08 -5.41
CA ALA A 83 -15.90 -7.67 -5.07
C ALA A 83 -14.71 -6.99 -5.77
N ALA A 84 -14.94 -5.79 -6.32
CA ALA A 84 -13.88 -4.98 -6.91
C ALA A 84 -13.82 -3.63 -6.19
N ILE A 85 -12.62 -3.25 -5.72
CA ILE A 85 -12.37 -1.99 -5.02
C ILE A 85 -11.40 -1.17 -5.84
N ASP A 86 -11.85 0.03 -6.22
CA ASP A 86 -11.10 1.02 -6.98
C ASP A 86 -10.53 2.07 -6.02
N GLY A 87 -9.24 2.00 -5.80
CA GLY A 87 -8.42 2.98 -5.08
C GLY A 87 -7.52 3.78 -6.01
N ARG A 88 -7.93 3.98 -7.29
CA ARG A 88 -7.19 4.81 -8.24
C ARG A 88 -7.08 6.24 -7.74
N GLU A 89 -5.95 6.88 -8.00
CA GLU A 89 -5.75 8.29 -7.74
C GLU A 89 -6.78 9.13 -8.50
N THR A 90 -7.15 10.26 -7.91
CA THR A 90 -8.00 11.25 -8.59
C THR A 90 -7.21 12.52 -8.90
N ALA A 91 -7.58 13.23 -9.96
CA ALA A 91 -7.07 14.58 -10.19
C ALA A 91 -7.54 15.50 -9.06
N PRO A 92 -6.72 16.49 -8.65
CA PRO A 92 -7.18 17.55 -7.75
C PRO A 92 -8.33 18.36 -8.37
N ALA A 93 -9.22 18.91 -7.56
CA ALA A 93 -10.36 19.70 -8.04
C ALA A 93 -9.95 20.90 -8.90
N ALA A 94 -8.80 21.50 -8.62
CA ALA A 94 -8.22 22.58 -9.39
C ALA A 94 -7.54 22.14 -10.71
N GLY A 95 -7.52 20.83 -11.01
CA GLY A 95 -6.95 20.31 -12.26
C GLY A 95 -7.72 20.79 -13.48
N SER A 96 -7.00 21.20 -14.51
CA SER A 96 -7.59 21.69 -15.76
C SER A 96 -6.97 21.01 -16.98
N ARG A 97 -7.67 21.07 -18.12
CA ARG A 97 -7.19 20.52 -19.38
C ARG A 97 -5.79 21.03 -19.76
N ASP A 98 -5.53 22.30 -19.48
CA ASP A 98 -4.35 23.01 -19.96
C ASP A 98 -3.25 23.17 -18.88
N MET A 99 -3.40 22.47 -17.72
CA MET A 99 -2.49 22.59 -16.58
C MET A 99 -1.02 22.24 -16.92
N TYR A 100 -0.79 21.46 -17.95
CA TYR A 100 0.54 21.08 -18.43
C TYR A 100 1.04 21.89 -19.63
N LEU A 101 0.32 22.96 -20.01
CA LEU A 101 0.77 23.87 -21.05
C LEU A 101 1.55 25.04 -20.44
N ARG A 102 2.55 25.53 -21.18
CA ARG A 102 3.21 26.82 -20.95
C ARG A 102 3.36 27.51 -22.30
N ASP A 103 2.88 28.75 -22.38
CA ASP A 103 2.87 29.53 -23.64
C ASP A 103 2.20 28.77 -24.79
N GLY A 104 1.08 28.08 -24.49
CA GLY A 104 0.31 27.29 -25.46
C GLY A 104 0.99 25.99 -25.90
N LYS A 105 2.17 25.62 -25.36
CA LYS A 105 2.94 24.43 -25.73
C LYS A 105 2.92 23.40 -24.61
N ALA A 106 2.73 22.14 -24.97
CA ALA A 106 2.82 21.02 -24.04
C ALA A 106 4.20 20.92 -23.38
N LYS A 107 4.22 20.71 -22.05
CA LYS A 107 5.40 20.47 -21.22
C LYS A 107 5.26 19.11 -20.53
N PRO A 108 5.62 18.02 -21.21
CA PRO A 108 5.41 16.66 -20.68
C PRO A 108 6.09 16.41 -19.35
N GLU A 109 7.19 17.09 -19.05
CA GLU A 109 7.91 17.00 -17.79
C GLU A 109 7.05 17.40 -16.58
N LEU A 110 6.08 18.30 -16.75
CA LEU A 110 5.17 18.75 -15.69
C LEU A 110 4.21 17.63 -15.24
N SER A 111 3.84 16.72 -16.15
CA SER A 111 3.00 15.56 -15.83
C SER A 111 3.78 14.34 -15.34
N GLN A 112 5.12 14.40 -15.33
CA GLN A 112 5.99 13.27 -14.97
C GLN A 112 6.76 13.48 -13.67
N THR A 113 6.99 14.74 -13.26
CA THR A 113 7.89 15.04 -12.14
C THR A 113 7.51 16.35 -11.47
N GLY A 114 7.41 16.34 -10.15
CA GLY A 114 7.08 17.53 -9.36
C GLY A 114 5.62 17.57 -8.93
N ALA A 115 5.20 18.68 -8.35
CA ALA A 115 3.92 18.81 -7.66
C ALA A 115 2.72 18.64 -8.59
N LEU A 116 2.78 19.12 -9.83
CA LEU A 116 1.70 18.96 -10.81
C LEU A 116 1.50 17.52 -11.30
N ALA A 117 2.51 16.65 -11.14
CA ALA A 117 2.44 15.26 -11.57
C ALA A 117 1.73 14.34 -10.55
N ILE A 118 1.30 14.86 -9.40
CA ILE A 118 0.78 14.08 -8.28
C ILE A 118 -0.75 14.09 -8.33
N GLY A 119 -1.35 12.90 -8.24
CA GLY A 119 -2.79 12.72 -7.99
C GLY A 119 -3.09 12.54 -6.50
N VAL A 120 -4.35 12.70 -6.12
CA VAL A 120 -4.82 12.44 -4.74
C VAL A 120 -4.75 10.95 -4.47
N PRO A 121 -4.00 10.48 -3.46
CA PRO A 121 -3.75 9.06 -3.23
C PRO A 121 -5.00 8.28 -2.82
N GLY A 122 -5.14 7.06 -3.35
CA GLY A 122 -6.29 6.22 -3.06
C GLY A 122 -6.01 4.86 -2.45
N ALA A 123 -4.76 4.38 -2.52
CA ALA A 123 -4.40 3.05 -2.06
C ALA A 123 -4.77 2.79 -0.59
N LEU A 124 -4.45 3.73 0.31
CA LEU A 124 -4.74 3.58 1.74
C LEU A 124 -6.25 3.49 2.03
N ALA A 125 -7.09 4.27 1.32
CA ALA A 125 -8.54 4.22 1.47
C ALA A 125 -9.11 2.87 0.95
N ALA A 126 -8.51 2.32 -0.11
CA ALA A 126 -8.89 1.01 -0.62
C ALA A 126 -8.50 -0.12 0.36
N TYR A 127 -7.33 -0.05 0.98
CA TYR A 127 -6.90 -1.01 2.01
C TYR A 127 -7.83 -0.96 3.23
N ASP A 128 -8.14 0.22 3.73
CA ASP A 128 -9.08 0.40 4.83
C ASP A 128 -10.47 -0.15 4.51
N LEU A 129 -10.99 0.14 3.31
CA LEU A 129 -12.29 -0.39 2.85
C LEU A 129 -12.26 -1.92 2.75
N ALA A 130 -11.19 -2.49 2.17
CA ALA A 130 -11.03 -3.94 2.01
C ALA A 130 -10.98 -4.65 3.37
N ILE A 131 -10.18 -4.16 4.30
CA ILE A 131 -10.05 -4.73 5.66
C ILE A 131 -11.37 -4.65 6.41
N ARG A 132 -12.03 -3.50 6.45
CA ARG A 132 -13.31 -3.34 7.16
C ARG A 132 -14.43 -4.22 6.62
N GLN A 133 -14.39 -4.61 5.34
CA GLN A 133 -15.47 -5.39 4.72
C GLN A 133 -15.16 -6.87 4.61
N HIS A 134 -13.90 -7.23 4.50
CA HIS A 134 -13.48 -8.57 4.12
C HIS A 134 -12.28 -9.11 4.92
N GLY A 135 -11.62 -8.29 5.74
CA GLY A 135 -10.49 -8.71 6.57
C GLY A 135 -10.93 -9.30 7.92
N ASN A 136 -9.99 -9.94 8.59
CA ASN A 136 -10.12 -10.49 9.94
C ASN A 136 -9.18 -9.82 10.94
N ILE A 137 -8.20 -9.05 10.46
CA ILE A 137 -7.15 -8.39 11.27
C ILE A 137 -7.24 -6.89 11.02
N ASP A 138 -7.15 -6.10 12.07
CA ASP A 138 -7.22 -4.64 11.96
C ASP A 138 -6.09 -4.07 11.08
N LEU A 139 -6.42 -3.06 10.28
CA LEU A 139 -5.46 -2.35 9.44
C LEU A 139 -4.26 -1.81 10.25
N ALA A 140 -4.49 -1.39 11.49
CA ALA A 140 -3.45 -0.89 12.39
C ALA A 140 -2.33 -1.91 12.64
N GLU A 141 -2.66 -3.19 12.72
CA GLU A 141 -1.67 -4.25 12.91
C GLU A 141 -0.80 -4.46 11.66
N HIS A 142 -1.40 -4.44 10.47
CA HIS A 142 -0.66 -4.52 9.21
C HIS A 142 0.26 -3.31 9.02
N LEU A 143 -0.21 -2.11 9.34
CA LEU A 143 0.58 -0.88 9.33
C LEU A 143 1.76 -0.94 10.31
N GLY A 144 1.54 -1.48 11.51
CA GLY A 144 2.59 -1.66 12.51
C GLY A 144 3.74 -2.57 12.03
N GLN A 145 3.39 -3.65 11.33
CA GLN A 145 4.39 -4.55 10.75
C GLN A 145 5.17 -3.90 9.61
N ALA A 146 4.48 -3.21 8.69
CA ALA A 146 5.13 -2.48 7.60
C ALA A 146 6.01 -1.33 8.14
N ALA A 147 5.59 -0.65 9.20
CA ALA A 147 6.40 0.35 9.90
C ALA A 147 7.71 -0.25 10.45
N THR A 148 7.65 -1.47 10.98
CA THR A 148 8.84 -2.17 11.47
C THR A 148 9.83 -2.47 10.33
N ILE A 149 9.34 -2.89 9.16
CA ILE A 149 10.20 -3.10 7.97
C ILE A 149 10.85 -1.77 7.56
N ALA A 150 10.09 -0.67 7.51
CA ALA A 150 10.60 0.65 7.14
C ALA A 150 11.66 1.17 8.11
N GLU A 151 11.51 0.92 9.41
CA GLU A 151 12.45 1.34 10.44
C GLU A 151 13.72 0.50 10.48
N GLN A 152 13.56 -0.84 10.44
CA GLN A 152 14.70 -1.75 10.42
C GLN A 152 15.47 -1.69 9.11
N GLY A 153 14.78 -1.33 8.03
CA GLY A 153 15.32 -1.25 6.68
C GLY A 153 15.50 -2.63 6.02
N PHE A 154 15.78 -2.60 4.74
CA PHE A 154 16.03 -3.77 3.89
C PHE A 154 17.27 -3.55 3.03
N ALA A 155 17.92 -4.64 2.64
CA ALA A 155 19.08 -4.58 1.76
C ALA A 155 18.64 -4.28 0.33
N LEU A 156 19.29 -3.30 -0.30
CA LEU A 156 19.06 -2.99 -1.72
C LEU A 156 19.68 -4.08 -2.58
N ASP A 157 18.89 -4.69 -3.42
CA ASP A 157 19.33 -5.62 -4.44
C ASP A 157 19.60 -4.93 -5.78
N ASP A 158 20.14 -5.67 -6.74
CA ASP A 158 20.50 -5.14 -8.06
C ASP A 158 19.27 -4.66 -8.85
N ALA A 159 18.10 -5.28 -8.65
CA ALA A 159 16.86 -4.86 -9.30
C ALA A 159 16.42 -3.48 -8.80
N TYR A 160 16.44 -3.28 -7.48
CA TYR A 160 16.15 -1.97 -6.88
C TYR A 160 17.15 -0.91 -7.33
N LEU A 161 18.44 -1.23 -7.31
CA LEU A 161 19.51 -0.30 -7.71
C LEU A 161 19.44 0.08 -9.19
N SER A 162 19.09 -0.85 -10.06
CA SER A 162 18.85 -0.57 -11.48
C SER A 162 17.74 0.46 -11.67
N ARG A 163 16.62 0.32 -10.94
CA ARG A 163 15.51 1.29 -10.96
C ARG A 163 15.90 2.64 -10.36
N LEU A 164 16.57 2.61 -9.22
CA LEU A 164 17.06 3.82 -8.56
C LEU A 164 18.01 4.61 -9.46
N GLY A 165 18.94 3.94 -10.15
CA GLY A 165 19.89 4.55 -11.08
C GLY A 165 19.21 5.36 -12.19
N GLN A 166 18.06 4.89 -12.70
CA GLN A 166 17.30 5.57 -13.76
C GLN A 166 16.71 6.91 -13.30
N VAL A 167 16.51 7.10 -11.99
CA VAL A 167 15.80 8.28 -11.44
C VAL A 167 16.66 9.20 -10.57
N VAL A 168 17.94 8.88 -10.34
CA VAL A 168 18.86 9.67 -9.50
C VAL A 168 18.81 11.16 -9.82
N LYS A 169 18.88 11.53 -11.11
CA LYS A 169 18.81 12.93 -11.55
C LYS A 169 17.51 13.63 -11.16
N LYS A 170 16.40 12.90 -11.16
CA LYS A 170 15.08 13.41 -10.72
C LYS A 170 15.02 13.55 -9.21
N LEU A 171 15.50 12.54 -8.47
CA LEU A 171 15.50 12.54 -7.00
C LEU A 171 16.32 13.69 -6.40
N ARG A 172 17.45 14.05 -7.04
CA ARG A 172 18.29 15.19 -6.61
C ARG A 172 17.56 16.53 -6.59
N LYS A 173 16.46 16.68 -7.33
CA LYS A 173 15.64 17.89 -7.33
C LYS A 173 14.81 18.05 -6.05
N PHE A 174 14.67 17.01 -5.26
CA PHE A 174 13.80 16.95 -4.09
C PHE A 174 14.61 16.59 -2.83
N PRO A 175 14.89 17.55 -1.94
CA PRO A 175 15.73 17.31 -0.76
C PRO A 175 15.27 16.16 0.12
N GLY A 176 13.95 15.98 0.29
CA GLY A 176 13.38 14.85 1.02
C GLY A 176 13.71 13.49 0.40
N SER A 177 13.62 13.38 -0.92
CA SER A 177 13.96 12.16 -1.66
C SER A 177 15.47 11.90 -1.65
N THR A 178 16.28 12.95 -1.86
CA THR A 178 17.75 12.86 -1.80
C THR A 178 18.20 12.28 -0.47
N ARG A 179 17.69 12.81 0.64
CA ARG A 179 18.08 12.37 1.99
C ARG A 179 17.81 10.88 2.25
N ILE A 180 16.79 10.32 1.66
CA ILE A 180 16.39 8.91 1.91
C ILE A 180 17.04 7.97 0.89
N PHE A 181 16.98 8.31 -0.39
CA PHE A 181 17.29 7.38 -1.47
C PHE A 181 18.71 7.51 -2.04
N LEU A 182 19.44 8.56 -1.69
CA LEU A 182 20.78 8.79 -2.20
C LEU A 182 21.80 8.90 -1.06
N ASN A 183 23.05 8.62 -1.37
CA ASN A 183 24.17 8.79 -0.44
C ASN A 183 24.56 10.27 -0.26
N ALA A 184 25.56 10.56 0.55
CA ALA A 184 26.00 11.93 0.84
C ALA A 184 26.46 12.70 -0.40
N GLU A 185 27.01 11.99 -1.39
CA GLU A 185 27.46 12.54 -2.67
C GLU A 185 26.30 12.72 -3.68
N GLY A 186 25.07 12.34 -3.27
CA GLY A 186 23.89 12.40 -4.13
C GLY A 186 23.83 11.30 -5.19
N ASN A 187 24.56 10.21 -5.02
CA ASN A 187 24.54 9.03 -5.89
C ASN A 187 23.64 7.92 -5.32
N ALA A 188 23.30 6.94 -6.14
CA ALA A 188 22.66 5.73 -5.66
C ALA A 188 23.53 5.03 -4.61
N TRP A 189 22.89 4.43 -3.60
CA TRP A 189 23.58 3.60 -2.61
C TRP A 189 24.25 2.39 -3.27
N PRO A 190 25.30 1.82 -2.68
CA PRO A 190 25.90 0.58 -3.18
C PRO A 190 24.98 -0.63 -2.94
N SER A 191 25.23 -1.73 -3.66
CA SER A 191 24.54 -3.00 -3.46
C SER A 191 24.69 -3.48 -2.02
N GLY A 192 23.61 -4.03 -1.46
CA GLY A 192 23.57 -4.47 -0.06
C GLY A 192 23.39 -3.36 0.98
N HIS A 193 23.39 -2.08 0.57
CA HIS A 193 23.07 -1.00 1.51
C HIS A 193 21.69 -1.22 2.15
N ARG A 194 21.62 -1.03 3.48
CA ARG A 194 20.35 -1.16 4.21
C ARG A 194 19.58 0.16 4.18
N LEU A 195 18.60 0.25 3.29
CA LEU A 195 17.74 1.42 3.16
C LEU A 195 16.73 1.45 4.30
N LYS A 196 16.78 2.50 5.10
CA LYS A 196 15.82 2.79 6.17
C LYS A 196 14.95 3.97 5.79
N GLN A 197 13.66 3.91 6.17
CA GLN A 197 12.67 4.94 5.86
C GLN A 197 11.94 5.37 7.16
N PRO A 198 12.62 6.08 8.07
CA PRO A 198 12.06 6.41 9.39
C PRO A 198 10.82 7.30 9.31
N ASP A 199 10.74 8.19 8.33
CA ASP A 199 9.59 9.07 8.12
C ASP A 199 8.35 8.27 7.65
N LEU A 200 8.56 7.26 6.80
CA LEU A 200 7.49 6.34 6.38
C LEU A 200 7.02 5.48 7.56
N ALA A 201 7.97 4.94 8.35
CA ALA A 201 7.64 4.20 9.58
C ALA A 201 6.79 5.02 10.54
N LYS A 202 7.16 6.30 10.75
CA LYS A 202 6.40 7.24 11.56
C LYS A 202 5.00 7.49 11.00
N SER A 203 4.88 7.64 9.67
CA SER A 203 3.59 7.83 9.00
C SER A 203 2.69 6.62 9.20
N TYR A 204 3.19 5.40 8.97
CA TYR A 204 2.43 4.16 9.20
C TYR A 204 1.97 4.01 10.65
N ARG A 205 2.83 4.31 11.64
CA ARG A 205 2.44 4.27 13.06
C ARG A 205 1.40 5.32 13.42
N ASN A 206 1.48 6.51 12.84
CA ASN A 206 0.46 7.54 13.06
C ASN A 206 -0.89 7.15 12.47
N ILE A 207 -0.90 6.56 11.27
CA ILE A 207 -2.14 6.04 10.66
C ILE A 207 -2.68 4.88 11.51
N ALA A 208 -1.84 3.97 11.98
CA ALA A 208 -2.25 2.87 12.86
C ALA A 208 -2.89 3.37 14.17
N ARG A 209 -2.38 4.46 14.74
CA ARG A 209 -2.85 5.02 16.00
C ARG A 209 -4.10 5.89 15.86
N HIS A 210 -4.23 6.63 14.76
CA HIS A 210 -5.23 7.68 14.58
C HIS A 210 -6.16 7.44 13.39
N SER A 211 -6.20 6.22 12.85
CA SER A 211 -6.92 5.81 11.64
C SER A 211 -6.42 6.51 10.35
N VAL A 212 -7.04 6.15 9.24
CA VAL A 212 -6.77 6.77 7.93
C VAL A 212 -7.13 8.26 7.89
N ASP A 213 -7.88 8.76 8.86
CA ASP A 213 -8.20 10.17 8.98
C ASP A 213 -6.95 11.03 9.26
N TRP A 214 -5.94 10.48 9.93
CA TRP A 214 -4.65 11.16 10.08
C TRP A 214 -4.02 11.50 8.71
N PHE A 215 -4.20 10.62 7.73
CA PHE A 215 -3.70 10.80 6.37
C PHE A 215 -4.60 11.70 5.54
N TYR A 216 -5.92 11.43 5.52
CA TYR A 216 -6.85 12.11 4.61
C TYR A 216 -7.41 13.43 5.16
N ARG A 217 -7.52 13.62 6.48
CA ARG A 217 -8.09 14.82 7.12
C ARG A 217 -7.17 15.49 8.12
N GLY A 218 -6.09 14.79 8.48
CA GLY A 218 -5.20 15.18 9.57
C GLY A 218 -3.91 15.86 9.10
N PRO A 219 -2.86 15.73 9.93
CA PRO A 219 -1.59 16.42 9.73
C PRO A 219 -0.87 16.09 8.41
N PHE A 220 -1.10 14.90 7.83
CA PHE A 220 -0.48 14.54 6.56
C PHE A 220 -1.05 15.38 5.41
N ALA A 221 -2.38 15.47 5.29
CA ALA A 221 -3.04 16.28 4.27
C ALA A 221 -2.65 17.76 4.38
N LEU A 222 -2.60 18.30 5.62
CA LEU A 222 -2.17 19.68 5.86
C LEU A 222 -0.75 19.93 5.37
N LYS A 223 0.20 19.07 5.72
CA LYS A 223 1.61 19.21 5.28
C LYS A 223 1.76 19.06 3.78
N THR A 224 0.96 18.18 3.17
CA THR A 224 0.96 18.01 1.72
C THR A 224 0.45 19.27 1.02
N GLU A 225 -0.65 19.87 1.47
CA GLU A 225 -1.16 21.13 0.94
C GLU A 225 -0.12 22.26 1.04
N GLN A 226 0.54 22.40 2.21
CA GLN A 226 1.59 23.38 2.40
C GLN A 226 2.76 23.19 1.42
N TRP A 227 3.18 21.95 1.20
CA TRP A 227 4.23 21.63 0.23
C TRP A 227 3.77 21.89 -1.21
N MET A 228 2.53 21.53 -1.55
CA MET A 228 1.93 21.78 -2.85
C MET A 228 1.91 23.29 -3.16
N SER A 229 1.43 24.12 -2.23
CA SER A 229 1.41 25.58 -2.36
C SER A 229 2.81 26.16 -2.59
N ALA A 230 3.82 25.63 -1.92
CA ALA A 230 5.21 26.10 -2.06
C ALA A 230 5.92 25.59 -3.34
N ASN A 231 5.30 24.68 -4.09
CA ASN A 231 5.91 24.03 -5.28
C ASN A 231 4.96 24.03 -6.50
N ASP A 232 4.06 25.01 -6.59
CA ASP A 232 3.10 25.18 -7.71
C ASP A 232 2.21 23.95 -7.96
N GLY A 233 1.93 23.19 -6.91
CA GLY A 233 1.03 22.05 -6.95
C GLY A 233 -0.43 22.44 -6.74
N LEU A 234 -1.37 21.54 -7.06
CA LEU A 234 -2.80 21.81 -7.04
C LEU A 234 -3.56 21.09 -5.93
N ILE A 235 -2.97 20.08 -5.30
CA ILE A 235 -3.67 19.27 -4.29
C ILE A 235 -3.85 20.07 -3.00
N THR A 236 -5.07 20.05 -2.49
CA THR A 236 -5.50 20.71 -1.24
C THR A 236 -5.87 19.66 -0.18
N ARG A 237 -6.07 20.12 1.07
CA ARG A 237 -6.64 19.28 2.14
C ARG A 237 -8.05 18.79 1.80
N GLU A 238 -8.84 19.61 1.09
CA GLU A 238 -10.19 19.25 0.70
C GLU A 238 -10.20 18.12 -0.33
N ASP A 239 -9.25 18.11 -1.27
CA ASP A 239 -9.07 17.01 -2.20
C ASP A 239 -8.79 15.68 -1.44
N PHE A 240 -7.92 15.72 -0.43
CA PHE A 240 -7.70 14.56 0.44
C PHE A 240 -8.96 14.16 1.21
N ALA A 241 -9.62 15.13 1.88
CA ALA A 241 -10.78 14.87 2.74
C ALA A 241 -11.99 14.31 1.97
N SER A 242 -12.13 14.69 0.70
CA SER A 242 -13.22 14.25 -0.17
C SER A 242 -12.94 12.89 -0.84
N TYR A 243 -11.71 12.41 -0.81
CA TYR A 243 -11.36 11.14 -1.46
C TYR A 243 -12.10 9.95 -0.85
N LYS A 244 -12.64 9.10 -1.72
CA LYS A 244 -13.31 7.84 -1.34
C LYS A 244 -12.95 6.74 -2.33
N ALA A 245 -12.48 5.61 -1.83
CA ALA A 245 -12.38 4.39 -2.63
C ALA A 245 -13.76 3.96 -3.14
N LYS A 246 -13.83 3.46 -4.37
CA LYS A 246 -15.10 3.12 -5.04
C LYS A 246 -15.26 1.61 -5.14
N ARG A 247 -16.49 1.14 -4.99
CA ARG A 247 -16.84 -0.23 -5.40
C ARG A 247 -17.15 -0.22 -6.88
N ARG A 248 -16.73 -1.29 -7.57
CA ARG A 248 -16.98 -1.51 -8.99
C ARG A 248 -17.61 -2.86 -9.20
N GLU A 249 -18.37 -3.01 -10.29
CA GLU A 249 -18.81 -4.32 -10.76
C GLU A 249 -17.72 -4.91 -11.67
N PRO A 250 -17.20 -6.13 -11.37
CA PRO A 250 -16.23 -6.80 -12.22
C PRO A 250 -16.79 -7.06 -13.62
N VAL A 251 -15.95 -6.95 -14.63
CA VAL A 251 -16.31 -7.41 -15.98
C VAL A 251 -16.14 -8.91 -16.09
N ARG A 252 -17.01 -9.56 -16.87
CA ARG A 252 -17.03 -11.01 -17.02
C ARG A 252 -17.11 -11.38 -18.50
N THR A 253 -16.39 -12.41 -18.87
CA THR A 253 -16.48 -13.03 -20.18
C THR A 253 -16.17 -14.52 -20.10
N THR A 254 -16.30 -15.24 -21.19
CA THR A 254 -15.94 -16.66 -21.28
C THR A 254 -14.90 -16.85 -22.38
N TYR A 255 -13.85 -17.57 -22.08
CA TYR A 255 -12.84 -17.95 -23.06
C TYR A 255 -12.47 -19.43 -22.91
N ARG A 256 -12.60 -20.20 -24.00
CA ARG A 256 -12.32 -21.65 -24.05
C ARG A 256 -12.99 -22.44 -22.92
N GLY A 257 -14.26 -22.12 -22.60
CA GLY A 257 -15.02 -22.78 -21.54
C GLY A 257 -14.71 -22.33 -20.10
N HIS A 258 -13.82 -21.37 -19.93
CA HIS A 258 -13.48 -20.81 -18.62
C HIS A 258 -14.10 -19.42 -18.45
N GLU A 259 -14.68 -19.15 -17.28
CA GLU A 259 -15.10 -17.80 -16.90
C GLU A 259 -13.86 -16.96 -16.59
N ILE A 260 -13.78 -15.80 -17.22
CA ILE A 260 -12.76 -14.78 -16.94
C ILE A 260 -13.44 -13.62 -16.22
N VAL A 261 -12.91 -13.26 -15.06
CA VAL A 261 -13.38 -12.13 -14.26
C VAL A 261 -12.25 -11.11 -14.16
N GLY A 262 -12.50 -9.90 -14.63
CA GLY A 262 -11.49 -8.83 -14.66
C GLY A 262 -11.93 -7.57 -13.94
N PHE A 263 -10.97 -6.70 -13.65
CA PHE A 263 -11.27 -5.38 -13.10
C PHE A 263 -11.76 -4.46 -14.23
N PRO A 264 -12.89 -3.70 -14.02
CA PRO A 264 -13.44 -2.82 -15.05
C PRO A 264 -12.58 -1.55 -15.24
N PRO A 265 -12.92 -0.67 -16.21
CA PRO A 265 -12.33 0.64 -16.27
C PRO A 265 -12.46 1.41 -14.92
N PRO A 266 -11.43 2.17 -14.52
CA PRO A 266 -10.32 2.68 -15.34
C PRO A 266 -9.12 1.71 -15.51
N SER A 267 -9.21 0.47 -15.08
CA SER A 267 -8.22 -0.54 -15.44
C SER A 267 -8.46 -1.05 -16.86
N SER A 268 -7.39 -1.22 -17.63
CA SER A 268 -7.46 -1.87 -18.95
C SER A 268 -7.48 -3.40 -18.87
N GLY A 269 -7.04 -3.98 -17.75
CA GLY A 269 -6.80 -5.42 -17.60
C GLY A 269 -8.04 -6.30 -17.73
N GLY A 270 -9.23 -5.76 -17.49
CA GLY A 270 -10.49 -6.50 -17.68
C GLY A 270 -11.13 -6.31 -19.07
N VAL A 271 -10.55 -5.43 -19.90
CA VAL A 271 -11.08 -5.12 -21.24
C VAL A 271 -10.30 -5.83 -22.33
N HIS A 272 -8.99 -6.03 -22.14
CA HIS A 272 -8.10 -6.73 -23.07
C HIS A 272 -8.19 -8.24 -22.91
#